data_73b340e10ad54cee36a398ecff80b257
#
_entry.id   73b340e10ad54cee36a398ecff80b257
#
_cell.length_a   1.000
_cell.length_b   1.000
_cell.length_c   1.000
_cell.angle_alpha   90.00
_cell.angle_beta   90.00
_cell.angle_gamma   90.00
#
_symmetry.space_group_name_H-M   'P 1'
#
loop_
_entity.id
_entity.type
_entity.pdbx_description
1 polymer ?
#
loop_
_entity_poly.entity_id
_entity_poly.type
_entity_poly.pdbx_seq_one_letter_code
_entity_poly.pdbx_strand_id
1 'polypeptide(L)'
;MNEFRTARTYNQNHVPRPYTPGRRRLSIYVAWSYPAEAGRNPAELDNRFSTMTEVRRVTWPAYEDPKWSDPLRFQQGIAGGLELFFWGWLPFQQFVQETTGHPVPVYQRVDQAGFHTPLDERVLADTDTMFVWGLDHMITGQDATSAEIEAVRDFLTREGTCLALGPHHDVGASDDLAVREIEYRHHGDALVPRQQRFGRYTRSLIAGLGVPVENRYGLRPAVTEGKKSAPLSIARDLDTKRWLEGVSSFNFHMHLPHYAVTTDDPNVIHVLGRQPIDLSRPHPFTEAGNTEFNMFLWMPPSGDRAGDVIMADTTIFSSLFGVDESLRAFWNNIVSAK
;
A
#
# COMPACT_ATOMS: atom_id res chain seq x y z
N MET A 1 -30.32 -20.35 20.31
CA MET A 1 -30.07 -19.48 19.14
C MET A 1 -29.04 -18.39 19.45
N ASN A 2 -27.99 -18.70 20.23
CA ASN A 2 -26.95 -17.76 20.64
C ASN A 2 -25.51 -18.24 20.35
N GLU A 3 -25.36 -19.36 19.63
CA GLU A 3 -24.04 -19.93 19.34
C GLU A 3 -23.33 -19.29 18.12
N PHE A 4 -24.04 -18.47 17.35
CA PHE A 4 -23.44 -17.78 16.19
C PHE A 4 -22.75 -16.45 16.52
N ARG A 5 -22.66 -16.06 17.78
CA ARG A 5 -22.07 -14.81 18.26
C ARG A 5 -20.79 -14.93 19.07
N THR A 6 -20.18 -16.08 19.15
CA THR A 6 -18.80 -16.11 19.62
C THR A 6 -17.96 -15.34 18.61
N ALA A 7 -17.40 -14.22 19.05
CA ALA A 7 -16.46 -13.43 18.27
C ALA A 7 -15.39 -14.40 17.72
N ARG A 8 -15.38 -14.56 16.40
CA ARG A 8 -14.42 -15.43 15.75
C ARG A 8 -13.08 -14.73 15.84
N THR A 9 -12.16 -15.28 16.60
CA THR A 9 -10.85 -14.71 16.86
C THR A 9 -9.86 -14.93 15.73
N TYR A 10 -10.18 -15.81 14.77
CA TYR A 10 -9.28 -16.21 13.69
C TYR A 10 -9.84 -15.86 12.32
N ASN A 11 -8.93 -15.54 11.38
CA ASN A 11 -9.29 -15.33 9.98
C ASN A 11 -9.82 -16.62 9.36
N GLN A 12 -11.09 -16.60 8.97
CA GLN A 12 -11.80 -17.79 8.47
C GLN A 12 -11.56 -18.07 6.99
N ASN A 13 -11.02 -17.09 6.27
CA ASN A 13 -10.66 -17.23 4.87
C ASN A 13 -9.28 -17.86 4.69
N HIS A 14 -8.57 -18.10 5.79
CA HIS A 14 -7.25 -18.72 5.74
C HIS A 14 -7.34 -20.16 5.23
N VAL A 15 -6.53 -20.45 4.21
CA VAL A 15 -6.29 -21.79 3.67
C VAL A 15 -4.83 -22.14 3.89
N PRO A 16 -4.50 -23.16 4.70
CA PRO A 16 -3.12 -23.51 4.99
C PRO A 16 -2.33 -23.88 3.75
N ARG A 17 -1.08 -23.44 3.69
CA ARG A 17 -0.12 -23.78 2.64
C ARG A 17 1.06 -24.55 3.21
N PRO A 18 1.46 -25.67 2.60
CA PRO A 18 2.61 -26.44 3.07
C PRO A 18 3.91 -25.64 2.91
N TYR A 19 4.82 -25.86 3.84
CA TYR A 19 6.19 -25.36 3.68
C TYR A 19 6.94 -26.21 2.63
N THR A 20 7.62 -25.54 1.72
CA THR A 20 8.51 -26.16 0.74
C THR A 20 9.89 -25.52 0.86
N PRO A 21 10.95 -26.25 1.22
CA PRO A 21 12.28 -25.69 1.37
C PRO A 21 12.74 -24.91 0.13
N GLY A 22 13.27 -23.70 0.34
CA GLY A 22 13.76 -22.81 -0.70
C GLY A 22 12.66 -22.12 -1.53
N ARG A 23 11.39 -22.27 -1.19
CA ARG A 23 10.25 -21.64 -1.86
C ARG A 23 9.49 -20.76 -0.89
N ARG A 24 9.57 -19.45 -1.06
CA ARG A 24 8.87 -18.47 -0.20
C ARG A 24 7.36 -18.50 -0.43
N ARG A 25 6.63 -18.34 0.65
CA ARG A 25 5.17 -18.20 0.65
C ARG A 25 4.84 -16.73 0.86
N LEU A 26 4.34 -16.07 -0.18
CA LEU A 26 3.91 -14.67 -0.11
C LEU A 26 2.40 -14.60 0.11
N SER A 27 1.96 -13.60 0.87
CA SER A 27 0.54 -13.29 1.11
C SER A 27 0.31 -11.80 1.01
N ILE A 28 -0.88 -11.41 0.59
CA ILE A 28 -1.34 -10.03 0.57
C ILE A 28 -2.50 -9.89 1.56
N TYR A 29 -2.40 -8.92 2.46
CA TYR A 29 -3.48 -8.50 3.34
C TYR A 29 -3.86 -7.07 2.97
N VAL A 30 -5.09 -6.87 2.50
CA VAL A 30 -5.55 -5.57 2.04
C VAL A 30 -6.62 -5.02 2.97
N ALA A 31 -6.41 -3.79 3.45
CA ALA A 31 -7.44 -2.97 4.05
C ALA A 31 -8.05 -2.08 2.96
N TRP A 32 -9.38 -2.10 2.87
CA TRP A 32 -10.14 -1.40 1.85
C TRP A 32 -11.27 -0.59 2.49
N SER A 33 -11.70 0.50 1.86
CA SER A 33 -12.72 1.37 2.45
C SER A 33 -14.10 0.72 2.52
N TYR A 34 -14.54 0.07 1.46
CA TYR A 34 -15.95 -0.32 1.33
C TYR A 34 -16.46 -1.27 2.44
N PRO A 35 -15.68 -2.19 3.00
CA PRO A 35 -16.20 -3.05 4.07
C PRO A 35 -16.55 -2.27 5.34
N ALA A 36 -15.96 -1.09 5.53
CA ALA A 36 -16.16 -0.23 6.69
C ALA A 36 -17.16 0.92 6.44
N GLU A 37 -17.77 0.99 5.26
CA GLU A 37 -18.72 2.05 4.90
C GLU A 37 -20.13 1.85 5.47
N ALA A 38 -20.48 0.63 5.85
CA ALA A 38 -21.81 0.32 6.37
C ALA A 38 -22.18 1.20 7.58
N GLY A 39 -23.30 1.91 7.47
CA GLY A 39 -23.78 2.82 8.52
C GLY A 39 -23.05 4.17 8.60
N ARG A 40 -22.14 4.47 7.68
CA ARG A 40 -21.45 5.76 7.62
C ARG A 40 -22.23 6.79 6.81
N ASN A 41 -21.96 8.07 7.09
CA ASN A 41 -22.49 9.17 6.29
C ASN A 41 -21.82 9.17 4.90
N PRO A 42 -22.58 9.03 3.80
CA PRO A 42 -22.01 9.00 2.45
C PRO A 42 -21.16 10.22 2.08
N ALA A 43 -21.51 11.41 2.60
CA ALA A 43 -20.74 12.61 2.33
C ALA A 43 -19.33 12.60 2.96
N GLU A 44 -19.14 11.84 4.03
CA GLU A 44 -17.84 11.64 4.67
C GLU A 44 -16.97 10.59 3.96
N LEU A 45 -17.61 9.74 3.17
CA LEU A 45 -16.98 8.64 2.43
C LEU A 45 -16.76 8.96 0.95
N ASP A 46 -16.94 10.22 0.56
CA ASP A 46 -16.76 10.66 -0.82
C ASP A 46 -15.28 10.65 -1.20
N ASN A 47 -14.79 9.48 -1.52
CA ASN A 47 -13.45 9.22 -2.00
C ASN A 47 -13.48 8.28 -3.22
N ARG A 48 -12.34 8.12 -3.87
CA ARG A 48 -12.21 7.40 -5.15
C ARG A 48 -12.72 5.95 -5.12
N PHE A 49 -12.58 5.26 -4.01
CA PHE A 49 -12.91 3.83 -3.87
C PHE A 49 -14.15 3.60 -3.01
N SER A 50 -14.96 4.63 -2.77
CA SER A 50 -16.16 4.49 -1.97
C SER A 50 -17.31 3.85 -2.72
N THR A 51 -18.19 3.17 -1.99
CA THR A 51 -19.46 2.66 -2.51
C THR A 51 -20.34 3.81 -3.03
N MET A 52 -20.30 4.98 -2.40
CA MET A 52 -21.06 6.15 -2.84
C MET A 52 -20.62 6.60 -4.23
N THR A 53 -19.32 6.61 -4.54
CA THR A 53 -18.83 6.93 -5.89
C THR A 53 -19.38 5.97 -6.92
N GLU A 54 -19.41 4.67 -6.62
CA GLU A 54 -20.00 3.64 -7.50
C GLU A 54 -21.50 3.87 -7.72
N VAL A 55 -22.26 4.12 -6.66
CA VAL A 55 -23.72 4.36 -6.73
C VAL A 55 -24.02 5.61 -7.55
N ARG A 56 -23.34 6.73 -7.34
CA ARG A 56 -23.52 7.95 -8.14
C ARG A 56 -23.29 7.69 -9.61
N ARG A 57 -22.19 7.03 -9.94
CA ARG A 57 -21.83 6.71 -11.32
C ARG A 57 -22.87 5.85 -12.03
N VAL A 58 -23.44 4.86 -11.34
CA VAL A 58 -24.43 3.93 -11.92
C VAL A 58 -25.81 4.56 -12.00
N THR A 59 -26.24 5.28 -10.96
CA THR A 59 -27.63 5.79 -10.84
C THR A 59 -27.81 7.19 -11.42
N TRP A 60 -26.81 8.05 -11.38
CA TRP A 60 -26.89 9.44 -11.85
C TRP A 60 -25.73 9.83 -12.78
N PRO A 61 -25.48 9.08 -13.84
CA PRO A 61 -24.34 9.37 -14.71
C PRO A 61 -24.39 10.75 -15.37
N ALA A 62 -25.60 11.32 -15.53
CA ALA A 62 -25.79 12.65 -16.12
C ALA A 62 -25.36 13.82 -15.21
N TYR A 63 -25.19 13.57 -13.92
CA TYR A 63 -24.76 14.58 -12.94
C TYR A 63 -23.27 14.52 -12.64
N GLU A 64 -22.60 13.48 -13.12
CA GLU A 64 -21.16 13.35 -12.97
C GLU A 64 -20.43 14.05 -14.12
N ASP A 65 -19.23 14.52 -13.87
CA ASP A 65 -18.32 14.98 -14.93
C ASP A 65 -18.25 13.86 -16.00
N PRO A 66 -18.36 14.18 -17.31
CA PRO A 66 -18.25 13.19 -18.38
C PRO A 66 -17.05 12.25 -18.28
N LYS A 67 -15.98 12.69 -17.61
CA LYS A 67 -14.82 11.85 -17.29
C LYS A 67 -15.13 10.66 -16.39
N TRP A 68 -16.17 10.74 -15.55
CA TRP A 68 -16.57 9.66 -14.64
C TRP A 68 -17.35 8.56 -15.36
N SER A 69 -18.03 8.89 -16.45
CA SER A 69 -18.76 7.94 -17.28
C SER A 69 -17.91 7.33 -18.39
N ASP A 70 -16.66 7.75 -18.53
CA ASP A 70 -15.71 7.17 -19.48
C ASP A 70 -15.33 5.74 -19.05
N PRO A 71 -15.59 4.70 -19.86
CA PRO A 71 -15.23 3.32 -19.55
C PRO A 71 -13.73 3.12 -19.28
N LEU A 72 -12.87 3.91 -19.91
CA LEU A 72 -11.41 3.86 -19.67
C LEU A 72 -10.99 4.40 -18.30
N ARG A 73 -11.91 5.08 -17.61
CA ARG A 73 -11.72 5.65 -16.27
C ARG A 73 -12.59 4.96 -15.22
N PHE A 74 -13.06 3.79 -15.52
CA PHE A 74 -13.87 2.95 -14.65
C PHE A 74 -13.08 2.39 -13.46
N GLN A 75 -12.30 3.20 -12.80
CA GLN A 75 -11.51 2.82 -11.62
C GLN A 75 -12.03 3.49 -10.36
N GLN A 76 -13.32 3.79 -10.34
CA GLN A 76 -14.00 4.45 -9.25
C GLN A 76 -14.98 3.49 -8.56
N GLY A 77 -15.12 3.63 -7.25
CA GLY A 77 -15.96 2.77 -6.45
C GLY A 77 -15.43 1.33 -6.30
N ILE A 78 -16.29 0.42 -5.87
CA ILE A 78 -15.93 -0.97 -5.58
C ILE A 78 -15.51 -1.71 -6.85
N ALA A 79 -16.32 -1.64 -7.91
CA ALA A 79 -16.08 -2.37 -9.15
C ALA A 79 -14.78 -1.88 -9.81
N GLY A 80 -14.58 -0.57 -9.87
CA GLY A 80 -13.35 0.01 -10.40
C GLY A 80 -12.11 -0.34 -9.58
N GLY A 81 -12.26 -0.39 -8.25
CA GLY A 81 -11.17 -0.81 -7.38
C GLY A 81 -10.79 -2.29 -7.55
N LEU A 82 -11.77 -3.17 -7.69
CA LEU A 82 -11.54 -4.58 -7.97
C LEU A 82 -10.90 -4.80 -9.35
N GLU A 83 -11.36 -4.06 -10.36
CA GLU A 83 -10.77 -4.07 -11.68
C GLU A 83 -9.31 -3.60 -11.66
N LEU A 84 -9.04 -2.47 -10.99
CA LEU A 84 -7.69 -1.96 -10.80
C LEU A 84 -6.79 -2.99 -10.12
N PHE A 85 -7.29 -3.67 -9.07
CA PHE A 85 -6.56 -4.72 -8.38
C PHE A 85 -6.22 -5.87 -9.32
N PHE A 86 -7.19 -6.34 -10.10
CA PHE A 86 -7.00 -7.41 -11.08
C PHE A 86 -5.96 -7.04 -12.16
N TRP A 87 -6.08 -5.86 -12.75
CA TRP A 87 -5.17 -5.41 -13.81
C TRP A 87 -3.79 -5.02 -13.28
N GLY A 88 -3.75 -4.42 -12.09
CA GLY A 88 -2.51 -3.91 -11.50
C GLY A 88 -1.63 -4.98 -10.88
N TRP A 89 -2.22 -5.95 -10.20
CA TRP A 89 -1.44 -6.86 -9.33
C TRP A 89 -1.57 -8.35 -9.68
N LEU A 90 -2.50 -8.76 -10.54
CA LEU A 90 -2.56 -10.15 -10.97
C LEU A 90 -1.26 -10.62 -11.65
N PRO A 91 -0.62 -9.84 -12.54
CA PRO A 91 0.67 -10.25 -13.11
C PRO A 91 1.78 -10.45 -12.07
N PHE A 92 1.80 -9.64 -11.01
CA PHE A 92 2.71 -9.87 -9.87
C PHE A 92 2.42 -11.20 -9.16
N GLN A 93 1.16 -11.50 -8.87
CA GLN A 93 0.77 -12.75 -8.23
C GLN A 93 1.12 -13.96 -9.11
N GLN A 94 0.90 -13.86 -10.43
CA GLN A 94 1.30 -14.90 -11.39
C GLN A 94 2.80 -15.10 -11.40
N PHE A 95 3.59 -14.03 -11.45
CA PHE A 95 5.05 -14.08 -11.37
C PHE A 95 5.53 -14.78 -10.10
N VAL A 96 4.94 -14.45 -8.95
CA VAL A 96 5.27 -15.10 -7.67
C VAL A 96 4.95 -16.58 -7.73
N GLN A 97 3.77 -16.96 -8.22
CA GLN A 97 3.36 -18.37 -8.33
C GLN A 97 4.28 -19.16 -9.28
N GLU A 98 4.66 -18.59 -10.40
CA GLU A 98 5.61 -19.21 -11.35
C GLU A 98 7.00 -19.40 -10.72
N THR A 99 7.45 -18.39 -9.95
CA THR A 99 8.78 -18.42 -9.34
C THR A 99 8.85 -19.33 -8.11
N THR A 100 7.83 -19.30 -7.25
CA THR A 100 7.84 -20.04 -5.98
C THR A 100 7.10 -21.36 -6.01
N GLY A 101 6.20 -21.57 -6.97
CA GLY A 101 5.27 -22.69 -7.01
C GLY A 101 4.12 -22.59 -5.98
N HIS A 102 4.00 -21.44 -5.29
CA HIS A 102 2.92 -21.18 -4.34
C HIS A 102 1.99 -20.08 -4.84
N PRO A 103 0.67 -20.24 -4.74
CA PRO A 103 -0.27 -19.16 -5.02
C PRO A 103 -0.11 -18.04 -3.97
N VAL A 104 -0.44 -16.82 -4.36
CA VAL A 104 -0.47 -15.65 -3.46
C VAL A 104 -1.91 -15.40 -3.03
N PRO A 105 -2.33 -15.81 -1.82
CA PRO A 105 -3.64 -15.48 -1.32
C PRO A 105 -3.74 -13.98 -1.04
N VAL A 106 -4.93 -13.43 -1.32
CA VAL A 106 -5.29 -12.05 -0.99
C VAL A 106 -6.36 -12.10 0.09
N TYR A 107 -5.99 -11.67 1.28
CA TYR A 107 -6.91 -11.55 2.41
C TYR A 107 -7.42 -10.12 2.50
N GLN A 108 -8.72 -9.95 2.47
CA GLN A 108 -9.33 -8.65 2.67
C GLN A 108 -9.73 -8.48 4.13
N ARG A 109 -9.38 -7.33 4.71
CA ARG A 109 -9.85 -6.95 6.04
C ARG A 109 -11.35 -6.68 6.01
N VAL A 110 -12.08 -7.39 6.85
CA VAL A 110 -13.50 -7.14 7.14
C VAL A 110 -13.67 -7.24 8.65
N ASP A 111 -14.29 -6.24 9.26
CA ASP A 111 -14.57 -6.22 10.69
C ASP A 111 -15.94 -5.60 10.94
N GLN A 112 -16.98 -6.21 10.38
CA GLN A 112 -18.36 -5.77 10.53
C GLN A 112 -19.37 -6.83 10.09
N ALA A 113 -20.62 -6.59 10.40
CA ALA A 113 -21.74 -7.49 10.05
C ALA A 113 -21.55 -8.93 10.54
N GLY A 114 -20.80 -9.15 11.62
CA GLY A 114 -20.49 -10.48 12.16
C GLY A 114 -19.37 -11.22 11.44
N PHE A 115 -18.72 -10.58 10.45
CA PHE A 115 -17.49 -11.08 9.85
C PHE A 115 -16.29 -10.45 10.53
N HIS A 116 -15.29 -11.26 10.79
CA HIS A 116 -14.02 -10.84 11.35
C HIS A 116 -12.90 -11.59 10.63
N THR A 117 -12.10 -10.85 9.87
CA THR A 117 -10.98 -11.37 9.08
C THR A 117 -9.70 -10.65 9.44
N PRO A 118 -9.16 -10.87 10.66
CA PRO A 118 -7.97 -10.18 11.15
C PRO A 118 -6.70 -10.66 10.44
N LEU A 119 -5.65 -9.87 10.56
CA LEU A 119 -4.28 -10.30 10.29
C LEU A 119 -3.78 -11.07 11.52
N ASP A 120 -4.03 -12.37 11.54
CA ASP A 120 -3.82 -13.21 12.69
C ASP A 120 -2.66 -14.23 12.53
N GLU A 121 -2.39 -14.98 13.58
CA GLU A 121 -1.36 -15.99 13.62
C GLU A 121 -1.52 -17.09 12.56
N ARG A 122 -2.75 -17.43 12.15
CA ARG A 122 -3.00 -18.44 11.13
C ARG A 122 -2.53 -18.00 9.77
N VAL A 123 -2.89 -16.77 9.39
CA VAL A 123 -2.47 -16.17 8.13
C VAL A 123 -0.94 -16.02 8.10
N LEU A 124 -0.35 -15.70 9.23
CA LEU A 124 1.09 -15.45 9.35
C LEU A 124 1.92 -16.73 9.50
N ALA A 125 1.35 -17.82 10.02
CA ALA A 125 2.06 -19.09 10.27
C ALA A 125 2.61 -19.71 8.98
N ASP A 126 1.89 -19.63 7.88
CA ASP A 126 2.29 -20.18 6.58
C ASP A 126 2.67 -19.11 5.55
N THR A 127 3.14 -17.96 6.05
CA THR A 127 3.61 -16.83 5.27
C THR A 127 5.06 -16.53 5.61
N ASP A 128 5.87 -16.25 4.61
CA ASP A 128 7.27 -15.84 4.74
C ASP A 128 7.44 -14.36 4.38
N THR A 129 6.65 -13.86 3.41
CA THR A 129 6.54 -12.42 3.11
C THR A 129 5.08 -12.00 3.15
N MET A 130 4.75 -11.09 4.06
CA MET A 130 3.41 -10.51 4.18
C MET A 130 3.39 -9.07 3.66
N PHE A 131 2.57 -8.84 2.63
CA PHE A 131 2.24 -7.48 2.18
C PHE A 131 0.99 -6.98 2.90
N VAL A 132 1.07 -5.82 3.52
CA VAL A 132 -0.07 -5.15 4.13
C VAL A 132 -0.35 -3.87 3.35
N TRP A 133 -1.38 -3.91 2.52
CA TRP A 133 -1.75 -2.82 1.63
C TRP A 133 -2.89 -1.98 2.20
N GLY A 134 -2.62 -0.70 2.42
CA GLY A 134 -3.56 0.26 3.00
C GLY A 134 -4.24 1.10 1.93
N LEU A 135 -5.39 0.63 1.44
CA LEU A 135 -6.27 1.34 0.50
C LEU A 135 -7.56 1.83 1.19
N ASP A 136 -7.65 1.67 2.50
CA ASP A 136 -8.74 2.17 3.32
C ASP A 136 -8.56 3.65 3.61
N HIS A 137 -9.67 4.40 3.59
CA HIS A 137 -9.65 5.82 3.94
C HIS A 137 -9.54 6.02 5.45
N MET A 138 -8.85 7.09 5.88
CA MET A 138 -8.67 7.44 7.30
C MET A 138 -9.98 7.48 8.09
N ILE A 139 -11.08 7.93 7.47
CA ILE A 139 -12.38 8.08 8.13
C ILE A 139 -13.05 6.74 8.46
N THR A 140 -12.65 5.65 7.83
CA THR A 140 -13.29 4.34 8.05
C THR A 140 -13.01 3.77 9.43
N GLY A 141 -12.00 4.29 10.14
CA GLY A 141 -11.67 3.90 11.50
C GLY A 141 -11.16 2.48 11.62
N GLN A 142 -10.57 1.91 10.57
CA GLN A 142 -9.99 0.58 10.59
C GLN A 142 -8.61 0.62 11.25
N ASP A 143 -8.56 0.45 12.55
CA ASP A 143 -7.30 0.39 13.29
C ASP A 143 -6.86 -1.06 13.53
N ALA A 144 -5.57 -1.32 13.54
CA ALA A 144 -5.01 -2.60 13.94
C ALA A 144 -5.29 -2.84 15.42
N THR A 145 -5.79 -4.01 15.75
CA THR A 145 -6.03 -4.43 17.14
C THR A 145 -4.71 -4.83 17.81
N SER A 146 -4.70 -4.81 19.14
CA SER A 146 -3.54 -5.28 19.90
C SER A 146 -3.16 -6.73 19.56
N ALA A 147 -4.16 -7.58 19.31
CA ALA A 147 -3.93 -8.97 18.91
C ALA A 147 -3.27 -9.09 17.53
N GLU A 148 -3.67 -8.26 16.57
CA GLU A 148 -3.03 -8.22 15.25
C GLU A 148 -1.59 -7.71 15.33
N ILE A 149 -1.34 -6.66 16.13
CA ILE A 149 -0.01 -6.13 16.37
C ILE A 149 0.90 -7.19 17.00
N GLU A 150 0.39 -7.92 17.99
CA GLU A 150 1.10 -9.00 18.67
C GLU A 150 1.43 -10.15 17.69
N ALA A 151 0.45 -10.61 16.92
CA ALA A 151 0.65 -11.64 15.90
C ALA A 151 1.72 -11.25 14.86
N VAL A 152 1.76 -9.97 14.45
CA VAL A 152 2.78 -9.47 13.53
C VAL A 152 4.14 -9.36 14.21
N ARG A 153 4.22 -8.98 15.49
CA ARG A 153 5.49 -9.03 16.25
C ARG A 153 6.04 -10.45 16.32
N ASP A 154 5.20 -11.42 16.66
CA ASP A 154 5.58 -12.83 16.71
C ASP A 154 6.02 -13.35 15.33
N PHE A 155 5.32 -12.95 14.27
CA PHE A 155 5.76 -13.25 12.90
C PHE A 155 7.18 -12.74 12.62
N LEU A 156 7.50 -11.55 13.08
CA LEU A 156 8.80 -10.91 12.85
C LEU A 156 9.92 -11.45 13.75
N THR A 157 9.63 -12.30 14.75
CA THR A 157 10.70 -13.00 15.52
C THR A 157 11.32 -14.14 14.71
N ARG A 158 10.69 -14.59 13.63
CA ARG A 158 11.19 -15.68 12.80
C ARG A 158 12.18 -15.16 11.76
N GLU A 159 13.32 -15.82 11.68
CA GLU A 159 14.32 -15.53 10.65
C GLU A 159 13.75 -15.71 9.24
N GLY A 160 14.21 -14.88 8.33
CA GLY A 160 13.81 -14.91 6.92
C GLY A 160 12.40 -14.40 6.63
N THR A 161 11.64 -13.93 7.63
CA THR A 161 10.36 -13.28 7.38
C THR A 161 10.54 -11.85 6.88
N CYS A 162 9.57 -11.37 6.12
CA CYS A 162 9.51 -9.99 5.64
C CYS A 162 8.08 -9.43 5.75
N LEU A 163 7.95 -8.28 6.36
CA LEU A 163 6.72 -7.50 6.41
C LEU A 163 6.84 -6.28 5.49
N ALA A 164 6.03 -6.23 4.44
CA ALA A 164 5.97 -5.11 3.51
C ALA A 164 4.74 -4.25 3.82
N LEU A 165 4.96 -3.05 4.36
CA LEU A 165 3.92 -2.11 4.75
C LEU A 165 3.73 -1.06 3.65
N GLY A 166 2.54 -1.00 3.07
CA GLY A 166 2.21 -0.12 1.96
C GLY A 166 0.97 0.75 2.22
N PRO A 167 1.01 1.71 3.16
CA PRO A 167 -0.03 2.73 3.22
C PRO A 167 0.03 3.59 1.97
N HIS A 168 -1.10 3.71 1.26
CA HIS A 168 -1.17 4.53 0.05
C HIS A 168 -1.10 6.02 0.38
N HIS A 169 -1.16 6.90 -0.59
CA HIS A 169 -0.94 8.34 -0.46
C HIS A 169 -1.87 9.05 0.55
N ASP A 170 -1.47 10.25 1.00
CA ASP A 170 -2.20 11.10 1.93
C ASP A 170 -2.32 12.52 1.37
N VAL A 171 -3.38 12.80 0.63
CA VAL A 171 -3.64 14.11 0.02
C VAL A 171 -4.74 14.84 0.78
N GLY A 172 -4.50 16.10 1.08
CA GLY A 172 -5.47 16.95 1.78
C GLY A 172 -5.49 16.76 3.29
N ALA A 173 -4.36 16.37 3.88
CA ALA A 173 -4.22 16.21 5.32
C ALA A 173 -4.22 17.55 6.09
N SER A 174 -3.83 18.66 5.46
CA SER A 174 -3.77 19.98 6.07
C SER A 174 -5.16 20.52 6.42
N ASP A 175 -5.28 21.25 7.51
CA ASP A 175 -6.50 22.00 7.86
C ASP A 175 -6.64 23.32 7.07
N ASP A 176 -5.56 23.80 6.47
CA ASP A 176 -5.55 24.95 5.58
C ASP A 176 -6.08 24.57 4.19
N LEU A 177 -7.19 25.19 3.79
CA LEU A 177 -7.83 24.96 2.50
C LEU A 177 -6.95 25.32 1.31
N ALA A 178 -6.11 26.36 1.43
CA ALA A 178 -5.20 26.78 0.36
C ALA A 178 -4.10 25.74 0.15
N VAL A 179 -3.56 25.20 1.24
CA VAL A 179 -2.58 24.10 1.20
C VAL A 179 -3.20 22.84 0.57
N ARG A 180 -4.42 22.46 0.99
CA ARG A 180 -5.14 21.31 0.39
C ARG A 180 -5.31 21.48 -1.12
N GLU A 181 -5.65 22.66 -1.59
CA GLU A 181 -5.83 22.93 -3.01
C GLU A 181 -4.53 22.79 -3.79
N ILE A 182 -3.40 23.21 -3.21
CA ILE A 182 -2.07 23.02 -3.81
C ILE A 182 -1.72 21.54 -3.88
N GLU A 183 -1.89 20.79 -2.77
CA GLU A 183 -1.64 19.34 -2.73
C GLU A 183 -2.48 18.61 -3.78
N TYR A 184 -3.77 18.93 -3.88
CA TYR A 184 -4.69 18.34 -4.83
C TYR A 184 -4.27 18.61 -6.30
N ARG A 185 -3.84 19.84 -6.61
CA ARG A 185 -3.34 20.19 -7.95
C ARG A 185 -2.02 19.51 -8.27
N HIS A 186 -1.14 19.39 -7.29
CA HIS A 186 0.11 18.67 -7.44
C HIS A 186 -0.12 17.19 -7.73
N HIS A 187 -1.02 16.56 -7.01
CA HIS A 187 -1.42 15.17 -7.19
C HIS A 187 -1.83 14.87 -8.64
N GLY A 188 -2.57 15.76 -9.26
CA GLY A 188 -2.80 15.76 -10.71
C GLY A 188 -3.86 14.80 -11.22
N ASP A 189 -4.60 14.14 -10.34
CA ASP A 189 -5.76 13.32 -10.69
C ASP A 189 -7.03 14.17 -10.56
N ALA A 190 -7.58 14.59 -11.69
CA ALA A 190 -8.78 15.43 -11.73
C ALA A 190 -10.06 14.71 -11.25
N LEU A 191 -10.00 13.39 -11.07
CA LEU A 191 -11.11 12.58 -10.57
C LEU A 191 -11.06 12.37 -9.06
N VAL A 192 -9.96 12.77 -8.41
CA VAL A 192 -9.76 12.60 -6.97
C VAL A 192 -10.55 13.68 -6.23
N PRO A 193 -11.39 13.33 -5.25
CA PRO A 193 -11.94 14.28 -4.29
C PRO A 193 -10.83 15.03 -3.54
N ARG A 194 -11.17 16.19 -2.96
CA ARG A 194 -10.18 17.07 -2.29
C ARG A 194 -9.41 16.43 -1.15
N GLN A 195 -9.94 15.35 -0.57
CA GLN A 195 -9.25 14.56 0.45
C GLN A 195 -9.14 13.12 -0.01
N GLN A 196 -7.91 12.65 -0.13
CA GLN A 196 -7.56 11.28 -0.47
C GLN A 196 -6.56 10.76 0.55
N ARG A 197 -7.07 10.46 1.76
CA ARG A 197 -6.29 10.08 2.93
C ARG A 197 -6.40 8.58 3.16
N PHE A 198 -5.42 7.83 2.69
CA PHE A 198 -5.42 6.37 2.73
C PHE A 198 -4.53 5.77 3.81
N GLY A 199 -4.73 4.47 4.03
CA GLY A 199 -3.89 3.60 4.81
C GLY A 199 -4.08 3.70 6.31
N ARG A 200 -5.29 3.94 6.80
CA ARG A 200 -5.54 4.03 8.25
C ARG A 200 -5.10 2.77 8.99
N TYR A 201 -5.52 1.61 8.50
CA TYR A 201 -5.13 0.34 9.10
C TYR A 201 -3.61 0.16 9.15
N THR A 202 -2.95 0.34 7.99
CA THR A 202 -1.51 0.17 7.89
C THR A 202 -0.74 1.18 8.74
N ARG A 203 -1.21 2.43 8.83
CA ARG A 203 -0.63 3.46 9.72
C ARG A 203 -0.74 3.08 11.19
N SER A 204 -1.89 2.54 11.62
CA SER A 204 -2.07 2.09 13.00
C SER A 204 -1.18 0.89 13.32
N LEU A 205 -0.97 0.00 12.35
CA LEU A 205 -0.03 -1.13 12.47
C LEU A 205 1.42 -0.63 12.55
N ILE A 206 1.83 0.32 11.70
CA ILE A 206 3.15 0.98 11.76
C ILE A 206 3.41 1.56 13.14
N ALA A 207 2.46 2.33 13.67
CA ALA A 207 2.55 2.92 15.00
C ALA A 207 2.60 1.85 16.10
N GLY A 208 1.74 0.84 16.02
CA GLY A 208 1.71 -0.27 16.99
C GLY A 208 2.98 -1.11 17.01
N LEU A 209 3.66 -1.25 15.90
CA LEU A 209 4.94 -1.95 15.79
C LEU A 209 6.13 -1.09 16.20
N GLY A 210 5.95 0.22 16.37
CA GLY A 210 7.05 1.16 16.65
C GLY A 210 7.96 1.41 15.45
N VAL A 211 7.46 1.25 14.22
CA VAL A 211 8.21 1.60 13.02
C VAL A 211 8.27 3.12 12.90
N PRO A 212 9.47 3.75 12.88
CA PRO A 212 9.61 5.20 12.97
C PRO A 212 9.41 5.88 11.61
N VAL A 213 8.21 5.73 11.05
CA VAL A 213 7.84 6.28 9.75
C VAL A 213 6.44 6.85 9.78
N GLU A 214 6.29 8.02 9.21
CA GLU A 214 4.99 8.60 8.86
C GLU A 214 4.77 8.58 7.35
N ASN A 215 3.60 8.13 6.94
CA ASN A 215 3.14 8.26 5.56
C ASN A 215 2.56 9.66 5.34
N ARG A 216 3.10 10.41 4.40
CA ARG A 216 2.70 11.79 4.07
C ARG A 216 2.56 11.96 2.57
N TYR A 217 1.66 12.86 2.18
CA TYR A 217 1.51 13.40 0.83
C TYR A 217 1.13 12.37 -0.23
N GLY A 218 0.85 12.87 -1.41
CA GLY A 218 0.73 12.16 -2.67
C GLY A 218 1.55 12.90 -3.70
N LEU A 219 2.86 12.66 -3.71
CA LEU A 219 3.80 13.42 -4.55
C LEU A 219 3.88 12.85 -5.96
N ARG A 220 3.91 13.75 -6.93
CA ARG A 220 4.00 13.39 -8.33
C ARG A 220 5.45 13.07 -8.71
N PRO A 221 5.74 11.86 -9.21
CA PRO A 221 7.06 11.53 -9.72
C PRO A 221 7.42 12.41 -10.94
N ALA A 222 8.69 12.82 -11.00
CA ALA A 222 9.24 13.37 -12.23
C ALA A 222 9.22 12.31 -13.34
N VAL A 223 9.07 12.76 -14.57
CA VAL A 223 9.05 11.88 -15.75
C VAL A 223 10.15 12.28 -16.73
N THR A 224 10.67 11.28 -17.43
CA THR A 224 11.59 11.48 -18.55
C THR A 224 10.84 11.92 -19.82
N GLU A 225 11.57 12.34 -20.86
CA GLU A 225 10.98 12.66 -22.16
C GLU A 225 10.13 11.53 -22.75
N GLY A 226 10.48 10.27 -22.43
CA GLY A 226 9.72 9.08 -22.82
C GLY A 226 8.47 8.80 -21.96
N LYS A 227 8.06 9.73 -21.10
CA LYS A 227 6.92 9.59 -20.15
C LYS A 227 7.06 8.43 -19.17
N LYS A 228 8.27 7.94 -18.93
CA LYS A 228 8.58 6.98 -17.86
C LYS A 228 8.95 7.73 -16.59
N SER A 229 8.76 7.11 -15.44
CA SER A 229 9.28 7.65 -14.17
C SER A 229 10.77 7.94 -14.28
N ALA A 230 11.20 9.08 -13.73
CA ALA A 230 12.62 9.40 -13.63
C ALA A 230 13.34 8.32 -12.80
N PRO A 231 14.62 8.05 -13.09
CA PRO A 231 15.41 7.09 -12.33
C PRO A 231 15.45 7.41 -10.84
N LEU A 232 15.46 6.37 -10.02
CA LEU A 232 15.55 6.47 -8.57
C LEU A 232 16.96 6.86 -8.14
N SER A 233 17.06 7.64 -7.07
CA SER A 233 18.27 7.77 -6.28
C SER A 233 18.33 6.60 -5.30
N ILE A 234 19.26 5.65 -5.51
CA ILE A 234 19.36 4.42 -4.72
C ILE A 234 20.61 4.46 -3.85
N ALA A 235 20.43 4.25 -2.54
CA ALA A 235 21.49 4.10 -1.55
C ALA A 235 22.04 2.66 -1.56
N ARG A 236 22.86 2.33 -2.56
CA ARG A 236 23.34 0.96 -2.80
C ARG A 236 24.25 0.42 -1.69
N ASP A 237 24.95 1.27 -1.00
CA ASP A 237 25.79 0.97 0.15
C ASP A 237 24.99 0.50 1.37
N LEU A 238 23.75 0.99 1.51
CA LEU A 238 22.81 0.58 2.55
C LEU A 238 21.97 -0.64 2.16
N ASP A 239 21.84 -0.93 0.86
CA ASP A 239 21.03 -2.04 0.34
C ASP A 239 21.78 -3.38 0.38
N THR A 240 22.15 -3.81 1.56
CA THR A 240 22.93 -5.05 1.77
C THR A 240 22.13 -6.32 1.45
N LYS A 241 20.80 -6.25 1.45
CA LYS A 241 19.90 -7.33 1.04
C LYS A 241 19.61 -7.34 -0.46
N ARG A 242 20.09 -6.33 -1.20
CA ARG A 242 19.89 -6.16 -2.64
C ARG A 242 18.41 -6.05 -3.07
N TRP A 243 17.59 -5.40 -2.23
CA TRP A 243 16.18 -5.14 -2.54
C TRP A 243 15.98 -4.41 -3.87
N LEU A 244 16.90 -3.51 -4.21
CA LEU A 244 16.86 -2.68 -5.42
C LEU A 244 17.96 -3.06 -6.45
N GLU A 245 18.51 -4.26 -6.39
CA GLU A 245 19.47 -4.73 -7.41
C GLU A 245 18.80 -4.82 -8.79
N GLY A 246 19.40 -4.21 -9.80
CA GLY A 246 18.84 -4.16 -11.16
C GLY A 246 17.63 -3.22 -11.32
N VAL A 247 17.17 -2.58 -10.23
CA VAL A 247 16.08 -1.61 -10.28
C VAL A 247 16.66 -0.24 -10.64
N SER A 248 16.05 0.43 -11.62
CA SER A 248 16.39 1.78 -12.04
C SER A 248 15.25 2.77 -11.82
N SER A 249 14.01 2.32 -11.98
CA SER A 249 12.79 3.09 -11.76
C SER A 249 11.65 2.14 -11.41
N PHE A 250 10.62 2.67 -10.75
CA PHE A 250 9.36 1.95 -10.62
C PHE A 250 8.43 2.30 -11.79
N ASN A 251 7.40 1.51 -11.99
CA ASN A 251 6.37 1.85 -12.97
C ASN A 251 5.84 3.26 -12.74
N PHE A 252 5.54 3.93 -13.84
CA PHE A 252 4.93 5.24 -13.75
C PHE A 252 3.63 5.16 -12.96
N HIS A 253 3.57 5.93 -11.88
CA HIS A 253 2.36 6.23 -11.14
C HIS A 253 2.21 7.73 -11.04
N MET A 254 0.98 8.24 -11.14
CA MET A 254 0.76 9.69 -11.15
C MET A 254 1.09 10.34 -9.81
N HIS A 255 1.11 9.57 -8.74
CA HIS A 255 1.37 10.03 -7.38
C HIS A 255 1.83 8.84 -6.52
N LEU A 256 2.71 9.11 -5.58
CA LEU A 256 3.25 8.13 -4.63
C LEU A 256 3.36 8.78 -3.24
N PRO A 257 3.23 8.01 -2.16
CA PRO A 257 3.43 8.53 -0.83
C PRO A 257 4.89 8.87 -0.54
N HIS A 258 5.10 9.87 0.30
CA HIS A 258 6.38 10.12 0.96
C HIS A 258 6.41 9.42 2.32
N TYR A 259 7.38 8.58 2.55
CA TYR A 259 7.63 7.95 3.84
C TYR A 259 8.64 8.77 4.64
N ALA A 260 8.13 9.62 5.54
CA ALA A 260 8.96 10.47 6.38
C ALA A 260 9.53 9.67 7.55
N VAL A 261 10.85 9.60 7.65
CA VAL A 261 11.55 8.99 8.79
C VAL A 261 11.43 9.90 10.00
N THR A 262 11.04 9.35 11.16
CA THR A 262 10.80 10.08 12.41
C THR A 262 11.81 9.77 13.51
N THR A 263 12.93 9.15 13.16
CA THR A 263 14.08 8.90 14.09
C THR A 263 15.35 9.55 13.55
N ASP A 264 16.19 10.00 14.45
CA ASP A 264 17.52 10.53 14.12
C ASP A 264 18.59 9.43 14.05
N ASP A 265 18.29 8.20 14.49
CA ASP A 265 19.21 7.08 14.40
C ASP A 265 19.20 6.46 12.99
N PRO A 266 20.29 6.64 12.20
CA PRO A 266 20.35 6.15 10.83
C PRO A 266 20.43 4.62 10.73
N ASN A 267 20.69 3.90 11.84
CA ASN A 267 20.81 2.45 11.84
C ASN A 267 19.46 1.75 12.02
N VAL A 268 18.41 2.47 12.44
CA VAL A 268 17.11 1.88 12.69
C VAL A 268 16.36 1.61 11.39
N ILE A 269 16.43 2.54 10.45
CA ILE A 269 15.76 2.43 9.16
C ILE A 269 16.56 3.09 8.04
N HIS A 270 16.72 2.40 6.94
CA HIS A 270 17.46 2.87 5.78
C HIS A 270 16.51 3.33 4.68
N VAL A 271 16.70 4.53 4.18
CA VAL A 271 16.03 5.02 2.96
C VAL A 271 16.83 4.50 1.77
N LEU A 272 16.36 3.43 1.15
CA LEU A 272 17.04 2.77 0.04
C LEU A 272 16.72 3.39 -1.31
N GLY A 273 15.49 3.86 -1.50
CA GLY A 273 15.05 4.46 -2.77
C GLY A 273 14.34 5.80 -2.57
N ARG A 274 14.83 6.83 -3.30
CA ARG A 274 14.15 8.13 -3.42
C ARG A 274 13.72 8.35 -4.85
N GLN A 275 12.55 8.95 -5.00
CA GLN A 275 11.97 9.29 -6.30
C GLN A 275 12.08 10.79 -6.53
N PRO A 276 12.66 11.26 -7.64
CA PRO A 276 12.60 12.66 -8.03
C PRO A 276 11.16 13.16 -8.21
N ILE A 277 10.90 14.41 -7.83
CA ILE A 277 9.57 15.05 -7.86
C ILE A 277 9.38 15.85 -9.15
N ASP A 278 8.15 15.87 -9.68
CA ASP A 278 7.75 16.81 -10.74
C ASP A 278 7.70 18.24 -10.20
N LEU A 279 8.79 18.97 -10.34
CA LEU A 279 8.93 20.36 -9.89
C LEU A 279 8.13 21.38 -10.73
N SER A 280 7.52 20.95 -11.83
CA SER A 280 6.64 21.84 -12.63
C SER A 280 5.32 22.14 -11.92
N ARG A 281 5.01 21.41 -10.84
CA ARG A 281 3.81 21.59 -10.03
C ARG A 281 4.20 21.96 -8.60
N PRO A 282 3.72 23.10 -8.08
CA PRO A 282 4.04 23.52 -6.72
C PRO A 282 3.47 22.51 -5.69
N HIS A 283 4.21 22.36 -4.60
CA HIS A 283 3.78 21.62 -3.41
C HIS A 283 4.53 22.16 -2.19
N PRO A 284 3.94 22.25 -0.98
CA PRO A 284 4.64 22.76 0.20
C PRO A 284 5.96 22.03 0.47
N PHE A 285 6.01 20.73 0.18
CA PHE A 285 7.22 19.92 0.31
C PHE A 285 8.34 20.34 -0.65
N THR A 286 8.00 20.71 -1.90
CA THR A 286 8.98 21.20 -2.88
C THR A 286 9.39 22.65 -2.61
N GLU A 287 8.48 23.47 -2.10
CA GLU A 287 8.75 24.87 -1.69
C GLU A 287 9.73 24.92 -0.50
N ALA A 288 9.74 23.87 0.35
CA ALA A 288 10.74 23.69 1.39
C ALA A 288 12.12 23.23 0.88
N GLY A 289 12.32 23.17 -0.45
CA GLY A 289 13.59 22.83 -1.10
C GLY A 289 13.79 21.33 -1.39
N ASN A 290 12.79 20.49 -1.18
CA ASN A 290 12.90 19.06 -1.47
C ASN A 290 12.69 18.79 -2.96
N THR A 291 13.60 18.03 -3.56
CA THR A 291 13.57 17.62 -4.98
C THR A 291 13.30 16.13 -5.18
N GLU A 292 13.37 15.36 -4.10
CA GLU A 292 13.13 13.93 -4.06
C GLU A 292 12.33 13.55 -2.81
N PHE A 293 11.64 12.42 -2.86
CA PHE A 293 10.92 11.89 -1.71
C PHE A 293 11.24 10.41 -1.47
N ASN A 294 11.18 10.01 -0.21
CA ASN A 294 11.45 8.63 0.19
C ASN A 294 10.30 7.73 -0.22
N MET A 295 10.56 6.66 -0.96
CA MET A 295 9.52 5.77 -1.41
C MET A 295 9.79 4.28 -1.15
N PHE A 296 11.04 3.90 -0.91
CA PHE A 296 11.38 2.53 -0.50
C PHE A 296 12.34 2.58 0.69
N LEU A 297 11.88 2.07 1.83
CA LEU A 297 12.67 2.04 3.05
C LEU A 297 12.79 0.60 3.56
N TRP A 298 13.86 0.33 4.25
CA TRP A 298 14.13 -0.95 4.86
C TRP A 298 14.57 -0.77 6.31
N MET A 299 13.92 -1.49 7.21
CA MET A 299 14.27 -1.61 8.61
C MET A 299 14.87 -3.00 8.84
N PRO A 300 16.20 -3.11 8.96
CA PRO A 300 16.88 -4.40 9.10
C PRO A 300 16.55 -5.09 10.43
N PRO A 301 16.74 -6.41 10.54
CA PRO A 301 16.61 -7.13 11.79
C PRO A 301 17.39 -6.46 12.94
N SER A 302 16.78 -6.39 14.13
CA SER A 302 17.40 -5.76 15.31
C SER A 302 16.71 -6.22 16.59
N GLY A 303 17.49 -6.47 17.64
CA GLY A 303 16.99 -6.97 18.93
C GLY A 303 16.25 -8.29 18.76
N ASP A 304 15.04 -8.36 19.28
CA ASP A 304 14.18 -9.57 19.20
C ASP A 304 13.50 -9.74 17.85
N ARG A 305 13.63 -8.76 16.95
CA ARG A 305 13.06 -8.83 15.60
C ARG A 305 14.08 -9.41 14.62
N ALA A 306 13.89 -10.66 14.23
CA ALA A 306 14.73 -11.36 13.25
C ALA A 306 14.28 -11.15 11.80
N GLY A 307 13.02 -10.71 11.60
CA GLY A 307 12.45 -10.43 10.29
C GLY A 307 12.76 -9.02 9.78
N ASP A 308 12.67 -8.85 8.47
CA ASP A 308 12.79 -7.56 7.79
C ASP A 308 11.46 -6.80 7.78
N VAL A 309 11.50 -5.47 7.85
CA VAL A 309 10.35 -4.62 7.56
C VAL A 309 10.71 -3.69 6.40
N ILE A 310 9.86 -3.65 5.38
CA ILE A 310 10.00 -2.70 4.28
C ILE A 310 8.78 -1.79 4.21
N MET A 311 9.02 -0.51 3.88
CA MET A 311 7.99 0.45 3.52
C MET A 311 7.98 0.58 2.00
N ALA A 312 6.88 0.16 1.38
CA ALA A 312 6.78 0.11 -0.07
C ALA A 312 5.31 0.24 -0.49
N ASP A 313 4.97 1.31 -1.18
CA ASP A 313 3.59 1.51 -1.62
C ASP A 313 3.10 0.35 -2.49
N THR A 314 1.83 0.03 -2.33
CA THR A 314 1.10 -0.95 -3.12
C THR A 314 1.32 -0.79 -4.62
N THR A 315 1.33 0.45 -5.09
CA THR A 315 1.33 0.78 -6.52
C THR A 315 2.65 0.53 -7.22
N ILE A 316 3.78 0.48 -6.48
CA ILE A 316 5.08 0.19 -7.11
C ILE A 316 5.21 -1.28 -7.56
N PHE A 317 4.35 -2.17 -7.07
CA PHE A 317 4.26 -3.56 -7.52
C PHE A 317 3.36 -3.73 -8.75
N SER A 318 2.67 -2.66 -9.15
CA SER A 318 1.65 -2.70 -10.19
C SER A 318 2.24 -2.85 -11.59
N SER A 319 1.56 -3.62 -12.42
CA SER A 319 1.84 -3.80 -13.85
C SER A 319 0.97 -2.93 -14.76
N LEU A 320 0.20 -1.97 -14.23
CA LEU A 320 -0.75 -1.14 -14.99
C LEU A 320 -0.14 -0.46 -16.23
N PHE A 321 1.14 -0.16 -16.19
CA PHE A 321 1.86 0.49 -17.30
C PHE A 321 2.87 -0.45 -17.96
N GLY A 322 2.64 -1.76 -17.88
CA GLY A 322 3.50 -2.81 -18.41
C GLY A 322 4.51 -3.31 -17.38
N VAL A 323 5.22 -4.35 -17.76
CA VAL A 323 6.28 -4.97 -16.95
C VAL A 323 7.59 -4.83 -17.71
N ASP A 324 8.41 -3.88 -17.32
CA ASP A 324 9.76 -3.70 -17.85
C ASP A 324 10.81 -4.50 -17.04
N GLU A 325 12.07 -4.42 -17.47
CA GLU A 325 13.17 -5.13 -16.81
C GLU A 325 13.37 -4.67 -15.36
N SER A 326 13.19 -3.37 -15.08
CA SER A 326 13.32 -2.80 -13.75
C SER A 326 12.26 -3.34 -12.78
N LEU A 327 10.99 -3.35 -13.19
CA LEU A 327 9.91 -3.89 -12.39
C LEU A 327 10.07 -5.40 -12.17
N ARG A 328 10.48 -6.12 -13.19
CA ARG A 328 10.76 -7.57 -13.09
C ARG A 328 11.90 -7.85 -12.12
N ALA A 329 12.98 -7.05 -12.17
CA ALA A 329 14.08 -7.15 -11.21
C ALA A 329 13.61 -6.90 -9.78
N PHE A 330 12.77 -5.86 -9.58
CA PHE A 330 12.18 -5.57 -8.28
C PHE A 330 11.34 -6.74 -7.76
N TRP A 331 10.44 -7.28 -8.55
CA TRP A 331 9.64 -8.45 -8.17
C TRP A 331 10.52 -9.65 -7.79
N ASN A 332 11.53 -9.93 -8.62
CA ASN A 332 12.46 -11.02 -8.33
C ASN A 332 13.20 -10.85 -7.01
N ASN A 333 13.68 -9.63 -6.70
CA ASN A 333 14.38 -9.35 -5.46
C ASN A 333 13.48 -9.59 -4.24
N ILE A 334 12.22 -9.13 -4.30
CA ILE A 334 11.24 -9.33 -3.23
C ILE A 334 10.90 -10.80 -3.03
N VAL A 335 10.75 -11.57 -4.10
CA VAL A 335 10.42 -13.00 -4.05
C VAL A 335 11.61 -13.83 -3.58
N SER A 336 12.82 -13.43 -3.96
CA SER A 336 14.07 -14.14 -3.63
C SER A 336 14.74 -13.66 -2.35
N ALA A 337 14.16 -12.68 -1.64
CA ALA A 337 14.72 -12.13 -0.42
C ALA A 337 15.07 -13.23 0.60
N LYS A 338 16.31 -13.23 1.08
CA LYS A 338 16.88 -14.24 1.98
C LYS A 338 16.99 -13.71 3.40
#